data_5e55ff3fa3d78863de5096af5f9dfed2
#
_entry.id   5e55ff3fa3d78863de5096af5f9dfed2
#
_cell.length_a   1.000
_cell.length_b   1.000
_cell.length_c   1.000
_cell.angle_alpha   90.00
_cell.angle_beta   90.00
_cell.angle_gamma   90.00
#
_symmetry.space_group_name_H-M   'P 1'
#
loop_
_entity.id
_entity.type
_entity.pdbx_description
1 polymer ?
#
loop_
_entity_poly.entity_id
_entity_poly.type
_entity_poly.pdbx_seq_one_letter_code
_entity_poly.pdbx_strand_id
1 'polypeptide(L)'
;MSDPAISPSIPEEEYARRQRREHSTLGKLWDLLDKVKDPEIPAVSLWDMGILQDIEMEGDQVLVTITPTYSGCPAMTVMAEDLVAELERAGYRGRVINRLSPAWTTSWMSEQARNNLREYGIAPPGTSCAGAEQAVQCPRCGAADARRLSEFGSTACKALYQCAACGEPFDYFKPI
;
A
#
# COMPACT_ATOMS: atom_id res chain seq x y z
N MET A 1 -1.38 -34.24 -19.82
CA MET A 1 -0.58 -33.77 -18.68
C MET A 1 -0.54 -32.25 -18.79
N SER A 2 -1.45 -31.60 -18.08
CA SER A 2 -1.59 -30.13 -18.14
C SER A 2 -0.58 -29.53 -17.19
N ASP A 3 0.28 -28.66 -17.72
CA ASP A 3 1.26 -27.87 -16.99
C ASP A 3 0.54 -26.96 -15.99
N PRO A 4 0.88 -26.98 -14.69
CA PRO A 4 0.26 -26.03 -13.76
C PRO A 4 0.78 -24.65 -14.10
N ALA A 5 -0.13 -23.76 -14.48
CA ALA A 5 0.15 -22.35 -14.68
C ALA A 5 0.94 -21.82 -13.46
N ILE A 6 2.16 -21.37 -13.71
CA ILE A 6 3.02 -20.70 -12.72
C ILE A 6 2.29 -19.41 -12.34
N SER A 7 1.56 -19.43 -11.23
CA SER A 7 1.08 -18.21 -10.57
C SER A 7 2.30 -17.33 -10.28
N PRO A 8 2.25 -16.02 -10.53
CA PRO A 8 3.34 -15.13 -10.14
C PRO A 8 3.60 -15.35 -8.65
N SER A 9 4.85 -15.69 -8.32
CA SER A 9 5.23 -15.97 -6.93
C SER A 9 5.01 -14.71 -6.10
N ILE A 10 4.07 -14.80 -5.17
CA ILE A 10 3.85 -13.74 -4.16
C ILE A 10 5.11 -13.72 -3.28
N PRO A 11 5.69 -12.53 -2.98
CA PRO A 11 6.80 -12.44 -2.06
C PRO A 11 6.50 -13.13 -0.72
N GLU A 12 7.48 -13.75 -0.12
CA GLU A 12 7.32 -14.55 1.10
C GLU A 12 6.64 -13.76 2.23
N GLU A 13 7.05 -12.51 2.43
CA GLU A 13 6.47 -11.62 3.44
C GLU A 13 5.01 -11.28 3.15
N GLU A 14 4.67 -11.04 1.90
CA GLU A 14 3.28 -10.76 1.52
C GLU A 14 2.41 -12.01 1.67
N TYR A 15 2.94 -13.18 1.32
CA TYR A 15 2.26 -14.43 1.57
C TYR A 15 2.02 -14.65 3.07
N ALA A 16 3.05 -14.47 3.90
CA ALA A 16 2.95 -14.62 5.35
C ALA A 16 1.95 -13.62 5.96
N ARG A 17 1.89 -12.38 5.46
CA ARG A 17 0.92 -11.36 5.88
C ARG A 17 -0.52 -11.80 5.58
N ARG A 18 -0.77 -12.31 4.39
CA ARG A 18 -2.10 -12.83 3.99
C ARG A 18 -2.50 -14.03 4.84
N GLN A 19 -1.57 -14.96 5.08
CA GLN A 19 -1.81 -16.13 5.92
C GLN A 19 -2.15 -15.73 7.37
N ARG A 20 -1.50 -14.72 7.94
CA ARG A 20 -1.84 -14.19 9.28
C ARG A 20 -3.29 -13.72 9.32
N ARG A 21 -3.76 -12.95 8.35
CA ARG A 21 -5.17 -12.52 8.29
C ARG A 21 -6.12 -13.71 8.10
N GLU A 22 -5.82 -14.60 7.16
CA GLU A 22 -6.69 -15.73 6.81
C GLU A 22 -6.89 -16.72 7.97
N HIS A 23 -5.82 -17.01 8.73
CA HIS A 23 -5.86 -17.92 9.87
C HIS A 23 -6.16 -17.24 11.21
N SER A 24 -6.33 -15.93 11.22
CA SER A 24 -6.60 -15.18 12.44
C SER A 24 -8.00 -15.45 12.97
N THR A 25 -8.10 -15.61 14.29
CA THR A 25 -9.39 -15.62 15.00
C THR A 25 -10.00 -14.23 15.14
N LEU A 26 -9.26 -13.18 14.74
CA LEU A 26 -9.62 -11.77 14.85
C LEU A 26 -10.21 -11.21 13.54
N GLY A 27 -10.86 -12.01 12.71
CA GLY A 27 -11.37 -11.63 11.40
C GLY A 27 -12.18 -10.33 11.40
N LYS A 28 -13.01 -10.11 12.42
CA LYS A 28 -13.79 -8.87 12.56
C LYS A 28 -12.92 -7.62 12.74
N LEU A 29 -11.79 -7.74 13.43
CA LEU A 29 -10.83 -6.63 13.59
C LEU A 29 -10.09 -6.36 12.29
N TRP A 30 -9.72 -7.40 11.55
CA TRP A 30 -9.14 -7.25 10.22
C TRP A 30 -10.10 -6.51 9.28
N ASP A 31 -11.38 -6.88 9.25
CA ASP A 31 -12.39 -6.22 8.41
C ASP A 31 -12.72 -4.79 8.86
N LEU A 32 -12.59 -4.52 10.16
CA LEU A 32 -12.72 -3.19 10.72
C LEU A 32 -11.58 -2.28 10.26
N LEU A 33 -10.33 -2.73 10.47
CA LEU A 33 -9.14 -1.93 10.19
C LEU A 33 -8.81 -1.84 8.69
N ASP A 34 -9.32 -2.73 7.86
CA ASP A 34 -9.23 -2.63 6.39
C ASP A 34 -9.98 -1.39 5.83
N LYS A 35 -10.87 -0.81 6.61
CA LYS A 35 -11.57 0.43 6.24
C LYS A 35 -10.70 1.68 6.41
N VAL A 36 -9.64 1.58 7.21
CA VAL A 36 -8.72 2.70 7.45
C VAL A 36 -7.89 2.95 6.19
N LYS A 37 -7.96 4.18 5.69
CA LYS A 37 -7.31 4.60 4.44
C LYS A 37 -6.00 5.32 4.72
N ASP A 38 -5.13 5.31 3.72
CA ASP A 38 -3.95 6.16 3.72
C ASP A 38 -4.39 7.65 3.69
N PRO A 39 -3.98 8.49 4.64
CA PRO A 39 -4.40 9.89 4.68
C PRO A 39 -3.91 10.72 3.48
N GLU A 40 -2.84 10.31 2.84
CA GLU A 40 -2.30 10.95 1.64
C GLU A 40 -2.87 10.37 0.34
N ILE A 41 -3.44 9.16 0.40
CA ILE A 41 -4.05 8.46 -0.73
C ILE A 41 -5.38 7.83 -0.29
N PRO A 42 -6.45 8.62 -0.08
CA PRO A 42 -7.72 8.14 0.50
C PRO A 42 -8.44 7.06 -0.30
N ALA A 43 -7.97 6.81 -1.53
CA ALA A 43 -8.49 5.74 -2.38
C ALA A 43 -8.05 4.34 -1.95
N VAL A 44 -6.98 4.21 -1.15
CA VAL A 44 -6.34 2.93 -0.82
C VAL A 44 -6.38 2.67 0.68
N SER A 45 -6.71 1.44 1.10
CA SER A 45 -6.63 1.04 2.50
C SER A 45 -5.19 0.75 2.92
N LEU A 46 -4.91 0.86 4.24
CA LEU A 46 -3.61 0.49 4.78
C LEU A 46 -3.30 -1.00 4.57
N TRP A 47 -4.34 -1.85 4.53
CA TRP A 47 -4.20 -3.25 4.19
C TRP A 47 -3.80 -3.45 2.73
N ASP A 48 -4.52 -2.86 1.80
CA ASP A 48 -4.26 -2.97 0.36
C ASP A 48 -2.92 -2.34 -0.04
N MET A 49 -2.52 -1.28 0.66
CA MET A 49 -1.20 -0.68 0.49
C MET A 49 -0.06 -1.58 0.98
N GLY A 50 -0.35 -2.60 1.80
CA GLY A 50 0.69 -3.44 2.43
C GLY A 50 1.34 -2.78 3.65
N ILE A 51 0.72 -1.76 4.24
CA ILE A 51 1.18 -1.07 5.45
C ILE A 51 0.72 -1.82 6.71
N LEU A 52 -0.54 -2.24 6.78
CA LEU A 52 -1.09 -3.03 7.89
C LEU A 52 -0.53 -4.47 7.82
N GLN A 53 0.25 -4.87 8.83
CA GLN A 53 0.99 -6.12 8.84
C GLN A 53 0.38 -7.22 9.70
N ASP A 54 -0.06 -6.84 10.90
CA ASP A 54 -0.54 -7.82 11.88
C ASP A 54 -1.52 -7.20 12.86
N ILE A 55 -2.40 -8.04 13.42
CA ILE A 55 -3.34 -7.71 14.48
C ILE A 55 -3.34 -8.85 15.49
N GLU A 56 -2.99 -8.55 16.73
CA GLU A 56 -2.89 -9.50 17.82
C GLU A 56 -3.65 -9.02 19.06
N MET A 57 -4.05 -9.94 19.93
CA MET A 57 -4.54 -9.59 21.27
C MET A 57 -3.41 -9.70 22.28
N GLU A 58 -3.14 -8.60 22.97
CA GLU A 58 -2.18 -8.54 24.07
C GLU A 58 -2.95 -8.24 25.37
N GLY A 59 -3.40 -9.30 26.04
CA GLY A 59 -4.32 -9.18 27.18
C GLY A 59 -5.68 -8.62 26.74
N ASP A 60 -6.04 -7.45 27.26
CA ASP A 60 -7.29 -6.74 26.92
C ASP A 60 -7.11 -5.66 25.84
N GLN A 61 -5.93 -5.59 25.25
CA GLN A 61 -5.55 -4.59 24.26
C GLN A 61 -5.30 -5.23 22.88
N VAL A 62 -5.71 -4.54 21.82
CA VAL A 62 -5.39 -4.91 20.44
C VAL A 62 -4.05 -4.27 20.05
N LEU A 63 -3.09 -5.11 19.70
CA LEU A 63 -1.81 -4.67 19.15
C LEU A 63 -1.89 -4.71 17.62
N VAL A 64 -1.63 -3.57 16.98
CA VAL A 64 -1.60 -3.44 15.53
C VAL A 64 -0.17 -3.14 15.08
N THR A 65 0.35 -3.95 14.16
CA THR A 65 1.67 -3.75 13.58
C THR A 65 1.54 -3.13 12.19
N ILE A 66 2.24 -2.03 11.96
CA ILE A 66 2.32 -1.39 10.64
C ILE A 66 3.78 -1.23 10.18
N THR A 67 3.98 -1.24 8.86
CA THR A 67 5.29 -1.01 8.23
C THR A 67 5.17 0.15 7.24
N PRO A 68 5.89 1.26 7.43
CA PRO A 68 5.83 2.40 6.52
C PRO A 68 6.45 2.09 5.15
N THR A 69 6.00 2.79 4.11
CA THR A 69 6.60 2.70 2.77
C THR A 69 8.04 3.22 2.73
N TYR A 70 8.41 4.10 3.65
CA TYR A 70 9.78 4.53 3.93
C TYR A 70 9.87 5.03 5.39
N SER A 71 11.06 4.96 5.98
CA SER A 71 11.27 5.18 7.42
C SER A 71 10.95 6.60 7.93
N GLY A 72 10.94 7.59 7.05
CA GLY A 72 10.65 9.00 7.35
C GLY A 72 9.24 9.47 6.98
N CYS A 73 8.28 8.55 6.78
CA CYS A 73 6.93 8.91 6.36
C CYS A 73 6.22 9.77 7.43
N PRO A 74 5.85 11.03 7.15
CA PRO A 74 5.17 11.89 8.11
C PRO A 74 3.74 11.44 8.43
N ALA A 75 3.11 10.67 7.52
CA ALA A 75 1.75 10.17 7.69
C ALA A 75 1.64 9.05 8.75
N MET A 76 2.75 8.48 9.23
CA MET A 76 2.73 7.34 10.16
C MET A 76 2.00 7.64 11.46
N THR A 77 2.15 8.86 11.99
CA THR A 77 1.45 9.27 13.22
C THR A 77 -0.06 9.31 12.99
N VAL A 78 -0.49 9.91 11.89
CA VAL A 78 -1.92 10.00 11.52
C VAL A 78 -2.50 8.61 11.28
N MET A 79 -1.80 7.74 10.55
CA MET A 79 -2.23 6.34 10.33
C MET A 79 -2.41 5.59 11.65
N ALA A 80 -1.47 5.75 12.59
CA ALA A 80 -1.55 5.12 13.90
C ALA A 80 -2.74 5.66 14.72
N GLU A 81 -2.96 6.97 14.71
CA GLU A 81 -4.10 7.62 15.39
C GLU A 81 -5.43 7.15 14.79
N ASP A 82 -5.55 7.06 13.46
CA ASP A 82 -6.75 6.60 12.77
C ASP A 82 -7.07 5.13 13.09
N LEU A 83 -6.06 4.27 13.14
CA LEU A 83 -6.21 2.86 13.53
C LEU A 83 -6.70 2.74 14.99
N VAL A 84 -6.11 3.49 15.91
CA VAL A 84 -6.53 3.51 17.32
C VAL A 84 -7.96 4.04 17.46
N ALA A 85 -8.28 5.14 16.77
CA ALA A 85 -9.62 5.74 16.82
C ALA A 85 -10.69 4.79 16.28
N GLU A 86 -10.37 3.99 15.24
CA GLU A 86 -11.30 2.99 14.71
C GLU A 86 -11.54 1.85 15.70
N LEU A 87 -10.48 1.39 16.38
CA LEU A 87 -10.60 0.40 17.46
C LEU A 87 -11.43 0.92 18.63
N GLU A 88 -11.19 2.15 19.08
CA GLU A 88 -11.92 2.77 20.18
C GLU A 88 -13.41 2.95 19.87
N ARG A 89 -13.76 3.35 18.63
CA ARG A 89 -15.16 3.41 18.17
C ARG A 89 -15.86 2.05 18.23
N ALA A 90 -15.11 0.97 18.03
CA ALA A 90 -15.60 -0.40 18.14
C ALA A 90 -15.54 -0.97 19.57
N GLY A 91 -15.11 -0.20 20.57
CA GLY A 91 -15.05 -0.59 21.99
C GLY A 91 -13.78 -1.35 22.37
N TYR A 92 -12.73 -1.30 21.56
CA TYR A 92 -11.45 -1.92 21.85
C TYR A 92 -10.41 -0.89 22.29
N ARG A 93 -9.52 -1.30 23.17
CA ARG A 93 -8.29 -0.55 23.46
C ARG A 93 -7.24 -0.94 22.43
N GLY A 94 -6.66 0.03 21.75
CA GLY A 94 -5.68 -0.21 20.69
C GLY A 94 -4.30 0.36 20.99
N ARG A 95 -3.26 -0.31 20.50
CA ARG A 95 -1.89 0.18 20.45
C ARG A 95 -1.29 -0.15 19.09
N VAL A 96 -0.62 0.80 18.48
CA VAL A 96 0.07 0.62 17.18
C VAL A 96 1.57 0.62 17.38
N ILE A 97 2.25 -0.32 16.74
CA ILE A 97 3.71 -0.38 16.69
C ILE A 97 4.19 -0.32 15.25
N ASN A 98 5.31 0.36 15.04
CA ASN A 98 5.98 0.44 13.74
C ASN A 98 7.05 -0.65 13.65
N ARG A 99 7.00 -1.45 12.59
CA ARG A 99 8.02 -2.44 12.26
C ARG A 99 8.73 -2.01 10.97
N LEU A 100 10.05 -1.85 11.04
CA LEU A 100 10.86 -1.41 9.91
C LEU A 100 11.60 -2.58 9.20
N SER A 101 11.56 -3.77 9.78
CA SER A 101 12.17 -4.97 9.21
C SER A 101 11.18 -6.14 9.20
N PRO A 102 10.99 -6.80 8.08
CA PRO A 102 11.52 -6.46 6.75
C PRO A 102 11.02 -5.11 6.25
N ALA A 103 11.81 -4.46 5.40
CA ALA A 103 11.42 -3.19 4.79
C ALA A 103 10.23 -3.38 3.85
N TRP A 104 9.35 -2.39 3.80
CA TRP A 104 8.22 -2.38 2.87
C TRP A 104 8.70 -2.34 1.41
N THR A 105 8.00 -3.03 0.53
CA THR A 105 8.22 -2.98 -0.91
C THR A 105 6.89 -2.84 -1.65
N THR A 106 6.94 -2.30 -2.87
CA THR A 106 5.75 -2.17 -3.74
C THR A 106 5.13 -3.52 -4.13
N SER A 107 5.85 -4.62 -3.96
CA SER A 107 5.32 -5.96 -4.18
C SER A 107 4.28 -6.39 -3.13
N TRP A 108 4.21 -5.68 -1.99
CA TRP A 108 3.21 -5.91 -0.95
C TRP A 108 1.86 -5.26 -1.25
N MET A 109 1.82 -4.35 -2.22
CA MET A 109 0.56 -3.73 -2.64
C MET A 109 -0.35 -4.76 -3.32
N SER A 110 -1.63 -4.77 -2.94
CA SER A 110 -2.63 -5.58 -3.63
C SER A 110 -2.87 -5.08 -5.05
N GLU A 111 -3.42 -5.93 -5.91
CA GLU A 111 -3.88 -5.51 -7.24
C GLU A 111 -5.00 -4.45 -7.12
N GLN A 112 -5.86 -4.58 -6.10
CA GLN A 112 -6.89 -3.59 -5.81
C GLN A 112 -6.28 -2.21 -5.49
N ALA A 113 -5.20 -2.16 -4.70
CA ALA A 113 -4.48 -0.91 -4.44
C ALA A 113 -3.98 -0.26 -5.74
N ARG A 114 -3.38 -1.05 -6.64
CA ARG A 114 -2.88 -0.55 -7.93
C ARG A 114 -4.00 0.00 -8.82
N ASN A 115 -5.15 -0.66 -8.83
CA ASN A 115 -6.32 -0.21 -9.57
C ASN A 115 -6.89 1.08 -8.96
N ASN A 116 -7.05 1.12 -7.64
CA ASN A 116 -7.54 2.31 -6.93
C ASN A 116 -6.61 3.51 -7.11
N LEU A 117 -5.28 3.30 -7.11
CA LEU A 117 -4.31 4.36 -7.43
C LEU A 117 -4.57 4.94 -8.82
N ARG A 118 -4.72 4.06 -9.83
CA ARG A 118 -4.95 4.48 -11.23
C ARG A 118 -6.26 5.25 -11.36
N GLU A 119 -7.34 4.77 -10.75
CA GLU A 119 -8.63 5.45 -10.76
C GLU A 119 -8.58 6.80 -10.04
N TYR A 120 -7.78 6.90 -8.99
CA TYR A 120 -7.56 8.15 -8.26
C TYR A 120 -6.69 9.16 -9.02
N GLY A 121 -6.04 8.74 -10.11
CA GLY A 121 -5.17 9.58 -10.93
C GLY A 121 -3.69 9.51 -10.59
N ILE A 122 -3.28 8.48 -9.84
CA ILE A 122 -1.88 8.18 -9.52
C ILE A 122 -1.45 6.97 -10.36
N ALA A 123 -0.40 7.09 -11.14
CA ALA A 123 0.16 5.95 -11.86
C ALA A 123 0.76 4.95 -10.85
N PRO A 124 0.29 3.68 -10.84
CA PRO A 124 0.82 2.68 -9.92
C PRO A 124 2.23 2.24 -10.31
N PRO A 125 3.02 1.70 -9.35
CA PRO A 125 4.33 1.13 -9.65
C PRO A 125 4.21 -0.07 -10.58
N GLY A 126 5.19 -0.27 -11.44
CA GLY A 126 5.28 -1.45 -12.29
C GLY A 126 5.39 -2.75 -11.48
N THR A 127 5.05 -3.88 -12.11
CA THR A 127 5.04 -5.21 -11.47
C THR A 127 6.39 -5.94 -11.56
N SER A 128 7.35 -5.45 -12.35
CA SER A 128 8.64 -6.12 -12.51
C SER A 128 9.70 -5.56 -11.56
N CYS A 129 10.35 -6.47 -10.83
CA CYS A 129 11.44 -6.20 -9.89
C CYS A 129 12.80 -5.93 -10.57
N ALA A 130 12.88 -5.81 -11.86
CA ALA A 130 14.13 -5.65 -12.58
C ALA A 130 14.24 -4.27 -13.24
N GLY A 131 15.10 -3.44 -12.72
CA GLY A 131 15.85 -2.29 -13.22
C GLY A 131 15.67 -1.71 -14.63
N ALA A 132 14.69 -2.13 -15.39
CA ALA A 132 14.31 -1.49 -16.65
C ALA A 132 13.37 -0.32 -16.30
N GLU A 133 13.67 0.88 -16.74
CA GLU A 133 12.74 2.01 -16.74
C GLU A 133 11.46 1.57 -17.46
N GLN A 134 10.48 1.13 -16.68
CA GLN A 134 9.17 0.80 -17.23
C GLN A 134 8.52 2.09 -17.68
N ALA A 135 8.00 2.09 -18.90
CA ALA A 135 7.21 3.19 -19.40
C ALA A 135 6.03 3.44 -18.44
N VAL A 136 6.00 4.63 -17.83
CA VAL A 136 4.94 5.03 -16.92
C VAL A 136 3.70 5.36 -17.72
N GLN A 137 2.61 4.63 -17.47
CA GLN A 137 1.35 4.87 -18.14
C GLN A 137 0.59 6.03 -17.50
N CYS A 138 0.11 6.94 -18.32
CA CYS A 138 -0.76 8.01 -17.86
C CYS A 138 -2.07 7.44 -17.31
N PRO A 139 -2.45 7.75 -16.05
CA PRO A 139 -3.67 7.22 -15.46
C PRO A 139 -4.94 7.79 -16.13
N ARG A 140 -4.81 8.91 -16.86
CA ARG A 140 -5.94 9.57 -17.51
C ARG A 140 -6.22 9.06 -18.92
N CYS A 141 -5.20 8.91 -19.76
CA CYS A 141 -5.40 8.51 -21.17
C CYS A 141 -4.78 7.16 -21.53
N GLY A 142 -4.03 6.51 -20.64
CA GLY A 142 -3.40 5.21 -20.86
C GLY A 142 -2.13 5.24 -21.71
N ALA A 143 -1.74 6.39 -22.26
CA ALA A 143 -0.52 6.50 -23.06
C ALA A 143 0.73 6.18 -22.21
N ALA A 144 1.67 5.43 -22.80
CA ALA A 144 2.93 5.03 -22.15
C ALA A 144 4.06 6.03 -22.38
N ASP A 145 3.75 7.23 -22.88
CA ASP A 145 4.70 8.29 -23.16
C ASP A 145 4.55 9.40 -22.10
N ALA A 146 5.30 9.27 -21.03
CA ALA A 146 5.31 10.23 -19.92
C ALA A 146 6.74 10.61 -19.57
N ARG A 147 6.97 11.90 -19.32
CA ARG A 147 8.26 12.41 -18.87
C ARG A 147 8.21 12.78 -17.39
N ARG A 148 9.27 12.47 -16.67
CA ARG A 148 9.42 12.89 -15.27
C ARG A 148 9.72 14.39 -15.20
N LEU A 149 8.92 15.12 -14.44
CA LEU A 149 9.12 16.52 -14.13
C LEU A 149 9.93 16.72 -12.84
N SER A 150 9.67 15.87 -11.83
CA SER A 150 10.36 15.92 -10.54
C SER A 150 10.47 14.53 -9.93
N GLU A 151 11.59 14.31 -9.22
CA GLU A 151 11.82 13.10 -8.41
C GLU A 151 10.83 12.96 -7.26
N PHE A 152 10.31 14.08 -6.77
CA PHE A 152 9.35 14.15 -5.69
C PHE A 152 8.04 14.76 -6.20
N GLY A 153 6.93 14.07 -5.93
CA GLY A 153 5.57 14.53 -6.20
C GLY A 153 4.97 15.22 -4.97
N SER A 154 3.68 15.00 -4.74
CA SER A 154 2.96 15.50 -3.55
C SER A 154 3.52 14.94 -2.24
N THR A 155 4.14 13.76 -2.29
CA THR A 155 4.80 13.10 -1.16
C THR A 155 6.10 12.45 -1.62
N ALA A 156 6.98 12.06 -0.68
CA ALA A 156 8.29 11.49 -0.99
C ALA A 156 8.22 10.11 -1.68
N CYS A 157 7.15 9.33 -1.47
CA CYS A 157 6.91 8.05 -2.14
C CYS A 157 6.42 8.20 -3.59
N LYS A 158 6.12 9.42 -4.04
CA LYS A 158 5.65 9.72 -5.40
C LYS A 158 6.64 10.61 -6.15
N ALA A 159 6.63 10.50 -7.48
CA ALA A 159 7.33 11.39 -8.39
C ALA A 159 6.31 12.09 -9.28
N LEU A 160 6.62 13.30 -9.76
CA LEU A 160 5.74 14.04 -10.65
C LEU A 160 6.11 13.77 -12.11
N TYR A 161 5.12 13.39 -12.89
CA TYR A 161 5.22 13.13 -14.33
C TYR A 161 4.25 14.00 -15.12
N GLN A 162 4.51 14.13 -16.41
CA GLN A 162 3.59 14.72 -17.38
C GLN A 162 3.43 13.81 -18.59
N CYS A 163 2.20 13.56 -18.98
CA CYS A 163 1.88 12.80 -20.18
C CYS A 163 2.23 13.61 -21.44
N ALA A 164 3.00 13.04 -22.36
CA ALA A 164 3.30 13.70 -23.64
C ALA A 164 2.10 13.69 -24.59
N ALA A 165 1.19 12.71 -24.47
CA ALA A 165 0.03 12.60 -25.35
C ALA A 165 -1.12 13.55 -25.00
N CYS A 166 -1.49 13.65 -23.71
CA CYS A 166 -2.62 14.51 -23.29
C CYS A 166 -2.22 15.75 -22.50
N GLY A 167 -0.93 15.91 -22.16
CA GLY A 167 -0.40 17.06 -21.42
C GLY A 167 -0.67 17.03 -19.91
N GLU A 168 -1.43 16.07 -19.40
CA GLU A 168 -1.83 16.00 -17.99
C GLU A 168 -0.63 15.75 -17.07
N PRO A 169 -0.40 16.55 -16.03
CA PRO A 169 0.52 16.21 -14.95
C PRO A 169 -0.14 15.21 -14.00
N PHE A 170 0.65 14.25 -13.49
CA PHE A 170 0.15 13.24 -12.57
C PHE A 170 1.27 12.74 -11.65
N ASP A 171 0.87 12.24 -10.47
CA ASP A 171 1.78 11.55 -9.56
C ASP A 171 2.02 10.10 -10.04
N TYR A 172 3.26 9.64 -9.92
CA TYR A 172 3.66 8.25 -10.10
C TYR A 172 4.14 7.69 -8.78
N PHE A 173 3.54 6.61 -8.30
CA PHE A 173 4.01 5.91 -7.11
C PHE A 173 5.31 5.18 -7.44
N LYS A 174 6.40 5.57 -6.78
CA LYS A 174 7.74 5.04 -7.08
C LYS A 174 7.86 3.56 -6.68
N PRO A 175 8.54 2.70 -7.47
CA PRO A 175 8.90 1.36 -7.02
C PRO A 175 9.91 1.45 -5.87
N ILE A 176 9.68 0.68 -4.82
CA ILE A 176 10.50 0.57 -3.61
C ILE A 176 10.76 -0.89 -3.32
#